data_9a8dead71e62c886f1f1f5b6ecc5c79c
#
_entry.id   9a8dead71e62c886f1f1f5b6ecc5c79c
#
_cell.length_a   1.000
_cell.length_b   1.000
_cell.length_c   1.000
_cell.angle_alpha   90.00
_cell.angle_beta   90.00
_cell.angle_gamma   90.00
#
_symmetry.space_group_name_H-M   'P 1'
#
loop_
_entity.id
_entity.type
_entity.pdbx_description
1 polymer ?
#
loop_
_entity_poly.entity_id
_entity_poly.type
_entity_poly.pdbx_seq_one_letter_code
_entity_poly.pdbx_strand_id
1 'polypeptide(L)'
;MNYKAICLTISILAAALPSAAKAVELCGDFKQGEIIAGRVKDNAEAVIFNGKNYPVTEDGYFIFAFGRDQKANADISLLYPDGGKRLHRLPVETYDWDIQRINGIPQSKVTPDSSHDAEIRREQKDVRRSLTVILP
;
A
#
# COMPACT_ATOMS: atom_id res chain seq x y z
N MET A 1 -19.02 56.06 -48.75
CA MET A 1 -17.92 55.60 -47.86
C MET A 1 -18.31 54.27 -47.27
N ASN A 2 -17.73 53.15 -47.78
CA ASN A 2 -18.14 51.78 -47.45
C ASN A 2 -17.25 51.28 -46.31
N TYR A 3 -17.80 51.04 -45.14
CA TYR A 3 -17.11 50.37 -44.04
C TYR A 3 -17.38 48.86 -44.15
N LYS A 4 -16.38 48.09 -44.62
CA LYS A 4 -16.39 46.65 -44.59
C LYS A 4 -16.16 46.20 -43.12
N ALA A 5 -17.20 45.69 -42.51
CA ALA A 5 -17.12 45.03 -41.20
C ALA A 5 -16.32 43.72 -41.35
N ILE A 6 -15.14 43.68 -40.76
CA ILE A 6 -14.33 42.45 -40.65
C ILE A 6 -14.84 41.71 -39.39
N CYS A 7 -15.65 40.67 -39.63
CA CYS A 7 -16.01 39.69 -38.57
C CYS A 7 -14.79 38.84 -38.26
N LEU A 8 -14.12 39.10 -37.14
CA LEU A 8 -13.05 38.28 -36.60
C LEU A 8 -13.70 37.11 -35.85
N THR A 9 -13.81 35.97 -36.46
CA THR A 9 -14.28 34.74 -35.81
C THR A 9 -13.15 34.18 -34.95
N ILE A 10 -13.23 34.41 -33.63
CA ILE A 10 -12.33 33.80 -32.66
C ILE A 10 -12.79 32.33 -32.48
N SER A 11 -12.14 31.41 -33.15
CA SER A 11 -12.29 29.98 -32.88
C SER A 11 -11.65 29.66 -31.55
N ILE A 12 -12.46 29.49 -30.50
CA ILE A 12 -12.01 28.95 -29.22
C ILE A 12 -11.77 27.46 -29.42
N LEU A 13 -10.48 27.11 -29.60
CA LEU A 13 -10.02 25.73 -29.56
C LEU A 13 -10.08 25.25 -28.12
N ALA A 14 -11.18 24.62 -27.73
CA ALA A 14 -11.32 23.97 -26.44
C ALA A 14 -10.31 22.81 -26.39
N ALA A 15 -9.14 23.07 -25.79
CA ALA A 15 -8.18 22.03 -25.46
C ALA A 15 -8.85 21.08 -24.45
N ALA A 16 -9.29 19.92 -24.91
CA ALA A 16 -9.70 18.82 -24.05
C ALA A 16 -8.49 18.39 -23.23
N LEU A 17 -8.42 18.83 -21.98
CA LEU A 17 -7.43 18.36 -21.02
C LEU A 17 -7.65 16.83 -20.87
N PRO A 18 -6.64 15.99 -21.14
CA PRO A 18 -6.78 14.57 -20.89
C PRO A 18 -7.06 14.38 -19.39
N SER A 19 -8.25 13.87 -19.07
CA SER A 19 -8.55 13.39 -17.74
C SER A 19 -7.52 12.30 -17.44
N ALA A 20 -6.58 12.57 -16.53
CA ALA A 20 -5.62 11.59 -16.10
C ALA A 20 -6.41 10.42 -15.48
N ALA A 21 -6.61 9.36 -16.26
CA ALA A 21 -7.24 8.15 -15.77
C ALA A 21 -6.46 7.70 -14.53
N LYS A 22 -7.18 7.46 -13.42
CA LYS A 22 -6.54 6.97 -12.19
C LYS A 22 -5.88 5.63 -12.51
N ALA A 23 -4.55 5.58 -12.43
CA ALA A 23 -3.77 4.37 -12.70
C ALA A 23 -4.03 3.27 -11.68
N VAL A 24 -4.55 3.63 -10.50
CA VAL A 24 -4.85 2.72 -9.41
C VAL A 24 -6.19 3.06 -8.76
N GLU A 25 -6.97 2.05 -8.47
CA GLU A 25 -8.16 2.12 -7.62
C GLU A 25 -7.83 1.49 -6.28
N LEU A 26 -8.22 2.15 -5.19
CA LEU A 26 -7.97 1.67 -3.83
C LEU A 26 -9.30 1.58 -3.08
N CYS A 27 -9.43 0.54 -2.29
CA CYS A 27 -10.59 0.24 -1.46
C CYS A 27 -10.12 -0.11 -0.04
N GLY A 28 -10.79 0.42 0.96
CA GLY A 28 -10.51 0.27 2.38
C GLY A 28 -10.55 1.60 3.11
N ASP A 29 -10.50 1.55 4.42
CA ASP A 29 -10.40 2.73 5.26
C ASP A 29 -8.94 3.17 5.36
N PHE A 30 -8.65 4.41 4.95
CA PHE A 30 -7.28 4.95 4.98
C PHE A 30 -6.91 5.35 6.40
N LYS A 31 -6.78 4.37 7.28
CA LYS A 31 -6.55 4.53 8.72
C LYS A 31 -5.46 3.59 9.21
N GLN A 32 -4.74 3.97 10.27
CA GLN A 32 -3.73 3.12 10.91
C GLN A 32 -4.31 1.75 11.28
N GLY A 33 -3.57 0.68 10.95
CA GLY A 33 -3.96 -0.72 11.23
C GLY A 33 -4.88 -1.36 10.19
N GLU A 34 -5.39 -0.59 9.23
CA GLU A 34 -6.34 -1.09 8.24
C GLU A 34 -5.67 -1.71 7.01
N ILE A 35 -6.41 -2.63 6.39
CA ILE A 35 -6.00 -3.32 5.17
C ILE A 35 -6.54 -2.56 3.97
N ILE A 36 -5.69 -2.34 2.98
CA ILE A 36 -6.03 -1.69 1.72
C ILE A 36 -5.92 -2.72 0.59
N ALA A 37 -7.02 -2.92 -0.11
CA ALA A 37 -7.04 -3.64 -1.37
C ALA A 37 -6.96 -2.63 -2.52
N GLY A 38 -6.27 -2.99 -3.60
CA GLY A 38 -6.17 -2.11 -4.75
C GLY A 38 -6.21 -2.88 -6.06
N ARG A 39 -6.50 -2.15 -7.13
CA ARG A 39 -6.42 -2.64 -8.50
C ARG A 39 -5.68 -1.62 -9.35
N VAL A 40 -4.61 -2.06 -10.01
CA VAL A 40 -3.96 -1.29 -11.06
C VAL A 40 -4.73 -1.46 -12.38
N LYS A 41 -4.87 -0.38 -13.14
CA LYS A 41 -5.57 -0.37 -14.44
C LYS A 41 -4.60 -0.44 -15.61
N ASP A 42 -3.32 -0.32 -15.32
CA ASP A 42 -2.22 -0.41 -16.26
C ASP A 42 -1.38 -1.67 -15.96
N ASN A 43 -0.29 -1.86 -16.67
CA ASN A 43 0.55 -3.04 -16.58
C ASN A 43 1.62 -2.96 -15.46
N ALA A 44 1.33 -2.32 -14.33
CA ALA A 44 2.26 -2.34 -13.20
C ALA A 44 2.43 -3.77 -12.65
N GLU A 45 3.66 -4.18 -12.38
CA GLU A 45 4.02 -5.52 -11.90
C GLU A 45 4.01 -5.64 -10.38
N ALA A 46 4.29 -4.55 -9.70
CA ALA A 46 4.36 -4.52 -8.26
C ALA A 46 3.98 -3.15 -7.69
N VAL A 47 3.55 -3.18 -6.43
CA VAL A 47 3.36 -1.98 -5.61
C VAL A 47 4.43 -1.97 -4.53
N ILE A 48 5.18 -0.88 -4.45
CA ILE A 48 6.17 -0.68 -3.39
C ILE A 48 5.54 0.19 -2.31
N PHE A 49 5.51 -0.32 -1.10
CA PHE A 49 5.05 0.40 0.08
C PHE A 49 5.97 0.13 1.28
N ASN A 50 6.43 1.18 1.96
CA ASN A 50 7.38 1.09 3.08
C ASN A 50 8.62 0.22 2.77
N GLY A 51 9.14 0.32 1.54
CA GLY A 51 10.31 -0.42 1.07
C GLY A 51 10.09 -1.90 0.77
N LYS A 52 8.85 -2.38 0.85
CA LYS A 52 8.47 -3.76 0.50
C LYS A 52 7.75 -3.80 -0.84
N ASN A 53 8.03 -4.85 -1.62
CA ASN A 53 7.32 -5.13 -2.86
C ASN A 53 6.10 -5.99 -2.56
N TYR A 54 4.95 -5.55 -3.03
CA TYR A 54 3.69 -6.29 -3.03
C TYR A 54 3.38 -6.68 -4.48
N PRO A 55 3.34 -7.98 -4.80
CA PRO A 55 3.07 -8.43 -6.16
C PRO A 55 1.67 -8.02 -6.58
N VAL A 56 1.52 -7.72 -7.87
CA VAL A 56 0.23 -7.49 -8.53
C VAL A 56 -0.16 -8.79 -9.22
N THR A 57 -1.39 -9.24 -9.03
CA THR A 57 -1.91 -10.43 -9.71
C THR A 57 -2.09 -10.16 -11.21
N GLU A 58 -2.29 -11.21 -12.02
CA GLU A 58 -2.58 -11.09 -13.46
C GLU A 58 -3.81 -10.22 -13.73
N ASP A 59 -4.81 -10.25 -12.83
CA ASP A 59 -6.01 -9.40 -12.91
C ASP A 59 -5.79 -7.97 -12.39
N GLY A 60 -4.57 -7.63 -11.98
CA GLY A 60 -4.19 -6.31 -11.51
C GLY A 60 -4.45 -6.04 -10.03
N TYR A 61 -4.80 -7.03 -9.22
CA TYR A 61 -5.09 -6.84 -7.80
C TYR A 61 -3.84 -6.92 -6.93
N PHE A 62 -3.85 -6.15 -5.85
CA PHE A 62 -2.84 -6.20 -4.80
C PHE A 62 -3.46 -5.86 -3.44
N ILE A 63 -2.75 -6.19 -2.36
CA ILE A 63 -3.18 -5.92 -0.99
C ILE A 63 -1.98 -5.53 -0.14
N PHE A 64 -2.17 -4.53 0.73
CA PHE A 64 -1.21 -4.16 1.76
C PHE A 64 -1.94 -3.65 3.01
N ALA A 65 -1.23 -3.42 4.11
CA ALA A 65 -1.81 -2.89 5.34
C ALA A 65 -0.99 -1.70 5.84
N PHE A 66 -1.70 -0.71 6.40
CA PHE A 66 -1.05 0.33 7.17
C PHE A 66 -0.63 -0.21 8.53
N GLY A 67 0.61 0.06 8.91
CA GLY A 67 1.07 -0.26 10.26
C GLY A 67 0.37 0.58 11.32
N ARG A 68 0.43 0.11 12.57
CA ARG A 68 -0.06 0.85 13.72
C ARG A 68 0.54 2.25 13.85
N ASP A 69 1.83 2.38 13.53
CA ASP A 69 2.59 3.63 13.67
C ASP A 69 2.75 4.36 12.31
N GLN A 70 1.84 4.07 11.34
CA GLN A 70 1.85 4.72 10.03
C GLN A 70 1.67 6.24 10.20
N LYS A 71 2.51 7.02 9.53
CA LYS A 71 2.38 8.48 9.51
C LYS A 71 1.12 8.92 8.77
N ALA A 72 0.68 10.15 9.00
CA ALA A 72 -0.52 10.76 8.38
C ALA A 72 -0.52 10.75 6.84
N ASN A 73 0.60 10.43 6.21
CA ASN A 73 0.71 10.22 4.77
C ASN A 73 1.46 8.92 4.50
N ALA A 74 1.02 8.19 3.48
CA ALA A 74 1.66 7.00 2.96
C ALA A 74 1.96 7.20 1.48
N ASP A 75 3.17 6.88 1.06
CA ASP A 75 3.57 6.92 -0.33
C ASP A 75 3.63 5.49 -0.86
N ILE A 76 2.82 5.17 -1.89
CA ILE A 76 2.92 3.93 -2.65
C ILE A 76 3.52 4.23 -4.02
N SER A 77 4.35 3.35 -4.53
CA SER A 77 4.92 3.46 -5.87
C SER A 77 4.51 2.26 -6.71
N LEU A 78 3.90 2.50 -7.85
CA LEU A 78 3.66 1.47 -8.86
C LEU A 78 4.98 1.24 -9.63
N LEU A 79 5.40 -0.01 -9.74
CA LEU A 79 6.58 -0.42 -10.51
C LEU A 79 6.14 -1.03 -11.83
N TYR A 80 6.73 -0.57 -12.93
CA TYR A 80 6.43 -1.01 -14.29
C TYR A 80 7.54 -1.89 -14.87
N PRO A 81 7.26 -2.73 -15.90
CA PRO A 81 8.22 -3.61 -16.55
C PRO A 81 9.46 -2.89 -17.11
N ASP A 82 9.29 -1.63 -17.52
CA ASP A 82 10.39 -0.78 -18.02
C ASP A 82 11.27 -0.20 -16.90
N GLY A 83 11.00 -0.55 -15.62
CA GLY A 83 11.65 0.01 -14.45
C GLY A 83 11.13 1.38 -14.02
N GLY A 84 10.15 1.94 -14.74
CA GLY A 84 9.47 3.18 -14.39
C GLY A 84 8.73 3.06 -13.07
N LYS A 85 8.62 4.19 -12.34
CA LYS A 85 7.89 4.27 -11.08
C LYS A 85 6.92 5.44 -11.09
N ARG A 86 5.70 5.19 -10.61
CA ARG A 86 4.70 6.24 -10.40
C ARG A 86 4.31 6.31 -8.93
N LEU A 87 4.50 7.48 -8.32
CA LEU A 87 4.22 7.72 -6.92
C LEU A 87 2.77 8.17 -6.73
N HIS A 88 2.10 7.59 -5.73
CA HIS A 88 0.79 8.01 -5.24
C HIS A 88 0.88 8.26 -3.74
N ARG A 89 0.46 9.46 -3.31
CA ARG A 89 0.39 9.82 -1.91
C ARG A 89 -1.03 9.64 -1.38
N LEU A 90 -1.15 8.92 -0.27
CA LEU A 90 -2.40 8.57 0.38
C LEU A 90 -2.47 9.27 1.74
N PRO A 91 -3.56 9.99 2.05
CA PRO A 91 -3.78 10.45 3.42
C PRO A 91 -4.11 9.25 4.29
N VAL A 92 -3.58 9.19 5.52
CA VAL A 92 -3.84 8.13 6.49
C VAL A 92 -4.29 8.76 7.78
N GLU A 93 -5.47 8.39 8.24
CA GLU A 93 -6.00 8.82 9.53
C GLU A 93 -5.29 8.10 10.67
N THR A 94 -5.04 8.82 11.76
CA THR A 94 -4.52 8.23 12.99
C THR A 94 -5.63 7.52 13.74
N TYR A 95 -5.28 6.41 14.41
CA TYR A 95 -6.19 5.69 15.29
C TYR A 95 -5.79 5.93 16.74
N ASP A 96 -6.75 6.20 17.60
CA ASP A 96 -6.52 6.30 19.05
C ASP A 96 -6.52 4.89 19.64
N TRP A 97 -5.30 4.35 19.85
CA TRP A 97 -5.09 2.99 20.34
C TRP A 97 -5.27 2.96 21.86
N ASP A 98 -6.20 2.17 22.36
CA ASP A 98 -6.28 1.84 23.78
C ASP A 98 -5.06 0.96 24.18
N ILE A 99 -4.08 1.58 24.82
CA ILE A 99 -2.82 0.94 25.19
C ILE A 99 -2.87 0.51 26.65
N GLN A 100 -3.07 -0.78 26.88
CA GLN A 100 -2.94 -1.36 28.21
C GLN A 100 -1.46 -1.61 28.55
N ARG A 101 -1.01 -1.08 29.68
CA ARG A 101 0.32 -1.32 30.22
C ARG A 101 0.23 -2.25 31.40
N ILE A 102 0.75 -3.47 31.26
CA ILE A 102 0.82 -4.45 32.35
C ILE A 102 2.21 -4.42 32.93
N ASN A 103 2.34 -4.01 34.18
CA ASN A 103 3.60 -3.95 34.93
C ASN A 103 3.64 -5.08 35.97
N GLY A 104 4.85 -5.47 36.40
CA GLY A 104 5.02 -6.41 37.51
C GLY A 104 4.80 -7.88 37.18
N ILE A 105 4.86 -8.24 35.87
CA ILE A 105 4.84 -9.65 35.48
C ILE A 105 6.15 -10.30 35.93
N PRO A 106 6.14 -11.38 36.78
CA PRO A 106 7.35 -12.08 37.15
C PRO A 106 8.11 -12.59 35.95
N GLN A 107 9.44 -12.48 35.94
CA GLN A 107 10.29 -12.90 34.83
C GLN A 107 10.07 -14.37 34.43
N SER A 108 9.79 -15.25 35.40
CA SER A 108 9.46 -16.67 35.19
C SER A 108 8.21 -16.92 34.37
N LYS A 109 7.34 -15.88 34.20
CA LYS A 109 6.14 -15.95 33.34
C LYS A 109 6.37 -15.41 31.93
N VAL A 110 7.48 -14.70 31.72
CA VAL A 110 7.82 -14.04 30.45
C VAL A 110 8.89 -14.82 29.70
N THR A 111 9.81 -15.48 30.43
CA THR A 111 10.88 -16.26 29.84
C THR A 111 10.57 -17.75 30.03
N PRO A 112 10.46 -18.54 28.95
CA PRO A 112 10.31 -19.98 29.07
C PRO A 112 11.46 -20.61 29.85
N ASP A 113 11.18 -21.68 30.59
CA ASP A 113 12.22 -22.49 31.22
C ASP A 113 13.11 -23.12 30.13
N SER A 114 14.43 -23.17 30.40
CA SER A 114 15.41 -23.72 29.46
C SER A 114 15.17 -25.19 29.11
N SER A 115 14.43 -25.93 29.94
CA SER A 115 13.98 -27.31 29.63
C SER A 115 13.13 -27.41 28.37
N HIS A 116 12.43 -26.32 27.98
CA HIS A 116 11.58 -26.24 26.79
C HIS A 116 12.32 -25.75 25.54
N ASP A 117 13.55 -25.30 25.65
CA ASP A 117 14.30 -24.71 24.53
C ASP A 117 14.43 -25.63 23.31
N ALA A 118 14.59 -26.91 23.51
CA ALA A 118 14.71 -27.89 22.43
C ALA A 118 13.39 -28.06 21.68
N GLU A 119 12.27 -28.07 22.39
CA GLU A 119 10.92 -28.15 21.83
C GLU A 119 10.58 -26.87 21.05
N ILE A 120 10.80 -25.71 21.64
CA ILE A 120 10.59 -24.40 21.00
C ILE A 120 11.37 -24.30 19.69
N ARG A 121 12.66 -24.71 19.68
CA ARG A 121 13.47 -24.70 18.45
C ARG A 121 12.93 -25.65 17.37
N ARG A 122 12.40 -26.81 17.76
CA ARG A 122 11.80 -27.77 16.83
C ARG A 122 10.55 -27.19 16.21
N GLU A 123 9.64 -26.66 17.03
CA GLU A 123 8.40 -26.04 16.57
C GLU A 123 8.65 -24.85 15.65
N GLN A 124 9.58 -23.98 16.01
CA GLN A 124 9.97 -22.85 15.15
C GLN A 124 10.50 -23.31 13.77
N LYS A 125 11.24 -24.42 13.72
CA LYS A 125 11.72 -25.00 12.47
C LYS A 125 10.58 -25.55 11.63
N ASP A 126 9.60 -26.21 12.25
CA ASP A 126 8.44 -26.78 11.57
C ASP A 126 7.54 -25.66 11.01
N VAL A 127 7.29 -24.60 11.78
CA VAL A 127 6.57 -23.40 11.31
C VAL A 127 7.26 -22.76 10.11
N ARG A 128 8.58 -22.54 10.19
CA ARG A 128 9.34 -21.97 9.06
C ARG A 128 9.24 -22.83 7.81
N ARG A 129 9.35 -24.16 7.96
CA ARG A 129 9.23 -25.11 6.84
C ARG A 129 7.85 -25.03 6.20
N SER A 130 6.80 -24.97 7.01
CA SER A 130 5.42 -24.87 6.51
C SER A 130 5.19 -23.56 5.74
N LEU A 131 5.69 -22.44 6.26
CA LEU A 131 5.57 -21.15 5.58
C LEU A 131 6.30 -21.10 4.23
N THR A 132 7.44 -21.80 4.10
CA THR A 132 8.21 -21.86 2.83
C THR A 132 7.46 -22.63 1.74
N VAL A 133 6.55 -23.54 2.12
CA VAL A 133 5.74 -24.34 1.16
C VAL A 133 4.52 -23.54 0.67
N ILE A 134 4.03 -22.58 1.47
CA ILE A 134 2.81 -21.82 1.15
C ILE A 134 3.11 -20.55 0.34
N LEU A 135 4.33 -20.05 0.42
CA LEU A 135 4.77 -18.83 -0.28
C LEU A 135 5.80 -19.21 -1.35
N PRO A 136 5.40 -19.28 -2.62
CA PRO A 136 6.33 -19.48 -3.74
C PRO A 136 7.27 -18.29 -3.90
#